data_db475fe5e4c1bf0c19c52fbecba0fcf6
#
_entry.id   db475fe5e4c1bf0c19c52fbecba0fcf6
#
_cell.length_a   1.000
_cell.length_b   1.000
_cell.length_c   1.000
_cell.angle_alpha   90.00
_cell.angle_beta   90.00
_cell.angle_gamma   90.00
#
_symmetry.space_group_name_H-M   'P 1'
#
loop_
_entity.id
_entity.type
_entity.pdbx_description
1 polymer ?
#
loop_
_entity_poly.entity_id
_entity_poly.type
_entity_poly.pdbx_seq_one_letter_code
_entity_poly.pdbx_strand_id
1 'polypeptide(L)'
;MIGHITNSGGNNSLMKHDVVQGNNKLDLDLLRNFNGVPGLNRENFIYISNIFLNIKQRNEKNHAINMFREVSISNDIISVKFYRNEKIECACDFMMDKDAQGYIDLSDLDLTSCHFKGDVISEVSFLSSNLQHATFECKDIENCNFTKATVNNVIFKCRRLHNVIFLKTSGECVDFSQNILDTVDFSQSQLGHSNFRECQIRNSNFDNCYLYASHFTRAEFLSDKEISFIKSNLTAVMFDHVRMSTGNFKDCITERLELTIDYSDIFGNEDLDGYINNIIKMIDTLPDNAMILKSVLAVKLVMQLKILNIVNKNFI
;
A
#
# COMPACT_ATOMS: atom_id res chain seq x y z
N MET A 1 31.71 37.67 9.23
CA MET A 1 32.50 37.35 8.04
C MET A 1 31.85 36.15 7.39
N ILE A 2 31.17 36.39 6.30
CA ILE A 2 30.44 35.38 5.54
C ILE A 2 31.48 34.77 4.57
N GLY A 3 31.92 33.55 4.88
CA GLY A 3 32.80 32.82 3.98
C GLY A 3 32.03 32.24 2.80
N HIS A 4 32.33 32.67 1.59
CA HIS A 4 31.93 32.06 0.35
C HIS A 4 32.40 30.60 0.29
N ILE A 5 31.47 29.68 0.26
CA ILE A 5 31.75 28.26 -0.08
C ILE A 5 31.73 28.16 -1.61
N THR A 6 32.90 28.21 -2.22
CA THR A 6 33.09 27.93 -3.64
C THR A 6 33.03 26.42 -3.88
N ASN A 7 32.23 26.03 -4.83
CA ASN A 7 32.08 24.68 -5.35
C ASN A 7 33.41 24.24 -6.00
N SER A 8 34.19 23.38 -5.34
CA SER A 8 35.25 22.59 -5.97
C SER A 8 35.32 21.24 -5.25
N GLY A 9 35.29 20.18 -6.00
CA GLY A 9 35.17 18.79 -5.57
C GLY A 9 36.05 18.39 -4.41
N GLY A 10 35.50 17.67 -3.50
CA GLY A 10 36.16 16.99 -2.40
C GLY A 10 35.95 17.63 -1.07
N ASN A 11 35.00 17.07 -0.30
CA ASN A 11 35.14 16.80 1.12
C ASN A 11 33.83 16.28 1.73
N ASN A 12 33.63 14.98 1.59
CA ASN A 12 32.64 14.19 2.38
C ASN A 12 33.09 14.06 3.86
N SER A 13 33.95 14.94 4.40
CA SER A 13 34.51 14.76 5.73
C SER A 13 33.77 15.53 6.86
N LEU A 14 32.80 16.36 6.54
CA LEU A 14 32.14 17.20 7.54
C LEU A 14 30.98 16.53 8.31
N MET A 15 30.61 15.29 7.95
CA MET A 15 29.45 14.63 8.56
C MET A 15 29.78 13.43 9.46
N LYS A 16 31.04 13.16 9.81
CA LYS A 16 31.43 11.95 10.54
C LYS A 16 31.55 12.07 12.05
N HIS A 17 31.38 13.22 12.65
CA HIS A 17 31.48 13.33 14.11
C HIS A 17 30.40 14.20 14.71
N ASP A 18 29.87 13.70 15.82
CA ASP A 18 29.01 14.28 16.84
C ASP A 18 27.51 14.00 16.72
N VAL A 19 27.14 12.70 16.76
CA VAL A 19 25.91 12.32 17.46
C VAL A 19 26.17 12.49 18.96
N VAL A 20 26.31 13.73 19.39
CA VAL A 20 26.38 14.09 20.80
C VAL A 20 24.93 14.06 21.33
N GLN A 21 24.76 13.46 22.49
CA GLN A 21 23.54 13.56 23.32
C GLN A 21 23.22 15.04 23.60
N GLY A 22 22.59 15.72 22.61
CA GLY A 22 22.33 17.15 22.67
C GLY A 22 20.90 17.47 23.16
N ASN A 23 20.74 18.62 23.75
CA ASN A 23 19.47 19.23 24.13
C ASN A 23 18.56 19.36 22.88
N ASN A 24 17.24 19.08 23.00
CA ASN A 24 16.24 19.22 21.93
C ASN A 24 16.32 20.55 21.16
N LYS A 25 16.82 21.61 21.78
CA LYS A 25 17.00 22.92 21.16
C LYS A 25 18.15 22.90 20.16
N LEU A 26 19.26 22.24 20.47
CA LEU A 26 20.43 22.16 19.60
C LEU A 26 20.12 21.35 18.35
N ASP A 27 19.36 20.24 18.50
CA ASP A 27 18.97 19.39 17.38
C ASP A 27 18.02 20.10 16.42
N LEU A 28 17.10 20.93 16.93
CA LEU A 28 16.21 21.76 16.09
C LEU A 28 16.97 22.85 15.34
N ASP A 29 17.98 23.47 15.97
CA ASP A 29 18.81 24.45 15.31
C ASP A 29 19.66 23.81 14.22
N LEU A 30 20.16 22.58 14.43
CA LEU A 30 20.83 21.78 13.40
C LEU A 30 19.89 21.49 12.21
N LEU A 31 18.66 21.07 12.47
CA LEU A 31 17.66 20.81 11.43
C LEU A 31 17.40 22.07 10.60
N ARG A 32 17.24 23.22 11.25
CA ARG A 32 16.99 24.51 10.60
C ARG A 32 18.16 25.00 9.72
N ASN A 33 19.39 24.58 10.02
CA ASN A 33 20.56 24.94 9.21
C ASN A 33 20.48 24.39 7.77
N PHE A 34 19.66 23.36 7.54
CA PHE A 34 19.46 22.81 6.20
C PHE A 34 18.29 23.45 5.44
N ASN A 35 17.57 24.39 6.06
CA ASN A 35 16.42 25.03 5.44
C ASN A 35 16.84 25.81 4.17
N GLY A 36 16.29 25.41 3.02
CA GLY A 36 16.58 26.04 1.73
C GLY A 36 18.01 25.79 1.19
N VAL A 37 18.76 24.84 1.75
CA VAL A 37 20.08 24.47 1.21
C VAL A 37 19.88 23.69 -0.09
N PRO A 38 20.48 24.14 -1.22
CA PRO A 38 20.37 23.45 -2.50
C PRO A 38 21.34 22.27 -2.61
N GLY A 39 21.00 21.30 -3.49
CA GLY A 39 21.91 20.20 -3.85
C GLY A 39 22.10 19.13 -2.78
N LEU A 40 21.12 18.97 -1.89
CA LEU A 40 21.13 17.88 -0.92
C LEU A 40 20.90 16.54 -1.66
N ASN A 41 21.58 15.50 -1.19
CA ASN A 41 21.53 14.16 -1.76
C ASN A 41 20.91 13.14 -0.77
N ARG A 42 20.92 11.86 -1.14
CA ARG A 42 20.40 10.75 -0.32
C ARG A 42 21.08 10.66 1.06
N GLU A 43 22.39 10.88 1.17
CA GLU A 43 23.10 10.85 2.45
C GLU A 43 22.63 11.99 3.37
N ASN A 44 22.42 13.16 2.80
CA ASN A 44 21.87 14.31 3.51
C ASN A 44 20.44 14.03 3.98
N PHE A 45 19.62 13.38 3.14
CA PHE A 45 18.26 12.96 3.52
C PHE A 45 18.29 12.04 4.74
N ILE A 46 19.14 11.01 4.74
CA ILE A 46 19.31 10.08 5.85
C ILE A 46 19.73 10.82 7.12
N TYR A 47 20.72 11.67 7.02
CA TYR A 47 21.26 12.43 8.16
C TYR A 47 20.20 13.35 8.79
N ILE A 48 19.52 14.16 7.97
CA ILE A 48 18.49 15.11 8.41
C ILE A 48 17.28 14.36 8.98
N SER A 49 16.88 13.26 8.34
CA SER A 49 15.80 12.40 8.83
C SER A 49 16.11 11.79 10.18
N ASN A 50 17.33 11.35 10.41
CA ASN A 50 17.75 10.81 11.70
C ASN A 50 17.73 11.87 12.82
N ILE A 51 18.15 13.11 12.52
CA ILE A 51 18.00 14.22 13.48
C ILE A 51 16.55 14.40 13.86
N PHE A 52 15.65 14.47 12.86
CA PHE A 52 14.22 14.66 13.09
C PHE A 52 13.59 13.51 13.89
N LEU A 53 13.90 12.25 13.56
CA LEU A 53 13.40 11.07 14.27
C LEU A 53 13.89 11.03 15.71
N ASN A 54 15.14 11.38 15.97
CA ASN A 54 15.67 11.48 17.33
C ASN A 54 14.93 12.54 18.16
N ILE A 55 14.62 13.70 17.55
CA ILE A 55 13.82 14.75 18.21
C ILE A 55 12.40 14.21 18.48
N LYS A 56 11.78 13.54 17.51
CA LYS A 56 10.45 12.95 17.62
C LYS A 56 10.40 11.96 18.78
N GLN A 57 11.29 10.97 18.83
CA GLN A 57 11.34 9.96 19.89
C GLN A 57 11.49 10.55 21.30
N ARG A 58 12.32 11.59 21.45
CA ARG A 58 12.46 12.28 22.75
C ARG A 58 11.19 13.00 23.16
N ASN A 59 10.40 13.47 22.20
CA ASN A 59 9.17 14.23 22.44
C ASN A 59 7.91 13.34 22.51
N GLU A 60 7.96 12.07 22.06
CA GLU A 60 6.83 11.15 22.13
C GLU A 60 6.29 10.91 23.55
N LYS A 61 7.14 11.06 24.57
CA LYS A 61 6.71 11.04 25.97
C LYS A 61 5.85 12.25 26.34
N ASN A 62 5.80 13.27 25.48
CA ASN A 62 5.07 14.52 25.72
C ASN A 62 3.98 14.63 24.64
N HIS A 63 2.83 13.99 24.88
CA HIS A 63 1.69 13.88 23.95
C HIS A 63 1.18 15.20 23.34
N ALA A 64 1.75 16.35 23.75
CA ALA A 64 1.40 17.67 23.24
C ALA A 64 2.18 18.09 21.98
N ILE A 65 3.16 17.29 21.52
CA ILE A 65 4.02 17.68 20.39
C ILE A 65 3.76 16.73 19.21
N ASN A 66 3.11 17.25 18.16
CA ASN A 66 2.91 16.54 16.92
C ASN A 66 4.08 16.82 15.96
N MET A 67 4.77 15.75 15.52
CA MET A 67 5.90 15.83 14.60
C MET A 67 5.70 14.86 13.43
N PHE A 68 5.74 15.37 12.21
CA PHE A 68 5.65 14.58 11.00
C PHE A 68 6.46 15.18 9.84
N ARG A 69 6.68 14.38 8.81
CA ARG A 69 7.35 14.79 7.56
C ARG A 69 6.33 14.75 6.43
N GLU A 70 6.19 15.84 5.70
CA GLU A 70 5.46 15.87 4.44
C GLU A 70 6.47 15.68 3.31
N VAL A 71 6.21 14.74 2.43
CA VAL A 71 7.10 14.36 1.33
C VAL A 71 6.34 14.53 0.02
N SER A 72 6.89 15.28 -0.90
CA SER A 72 6.41 15.34 -2.27
C SER A 72 7.52 14.97 -3.24
N ILE A 73 7.14 14.24 -4.29
CA ILE A 73 8.09 13.69 -5.28
C ILE A 73 7.70 14.27 -6.64
N SER A 74 8.65 14.93 -7.30
CA SER A 74 8.45 15.49 -8.63
C SER A 74 9.73 15.36 -9.45
N ASN A 75 9.64 14.61 -10.55
CA ASN A 75 10.81 14.19 -11.33
C ASN A 75 11.81 13.46 -10.40
N ASP A 76 13.07 13.90 -10.35
CA ASP A 76 14.12 13.28 -9.51
C ASP A 76 14.32 14.07 -8.20
N ILE A 77 13.39 14.96 -7.85
CA ILE A 77 13.47 15.80 -6.65
C ILE A 77 12.45 15.33 -5.62
N ILE A 78 12.93 15.13 -4.40
CA ILE A 78 12.11 14.87 -3.24
C ILE A 78 12.12 16.12 -2.37
N SER A 79 10.99 16.76 -2.25
CA SER A 79 10.80 17.92 -1.36
C SER A 79 10.24 17.42 -0.03
N VAL A 80 10.93 17.70 1.07
CA VAL A 80 10.52 17.30 2.41
C VAL A 80 10.34 18.51 3.29
N LYS A 81 9.18 18.60 3.92
CA LYS A 81 8.90 19.56 4.98
C LYS A 81 8.79 18.84 6.31
N PHE A 82 9.58 19.28 7.26
CA PHE A 82 9.59 18.78 8.63
C PHE A 82 8.72 19.67 9.51
N TYR A 83 7.67 19.09 10.10
CA TYR A 83 6.68 19.82 10.89
C TYR A 83 6.82 19.52 12.38
N ARG A 84 6.58 20.55 13.19
CA ARG A 84 6.36 20.46 14.62
C ARG A 84 5.19 21.34 15.02
N ASN A 85 4.13 20.74 15.56
CA ASN A 85 2.88 21.44 15.93
C ASN A 85 2.38 22.33 14.79
N GLU A 86 2.24 21.74 13.57
CA GLU A 86 1.76 22.40 12.35
C GLU A 86 2.66 23.51 11.79
N LYS A 87 3.81 23.78 12.43
CA LYS A 87 4.81 24.73 11.91
C LYS A 87 5.93 24.00 11.19
N ILE A 88 6.33 24.54 10.05
CA ILE A 88 7.49 24.04 9.31
C ILE A 88 8.75 24.47 10.08
N GLU A 89 9.53 23.49 10.52
CA GLU A 89 10.83 23.71 11.15
C GLU A 89 11.96 23.74 10.13
N CYS A 90 11.82 22.95 9.04
CA CYS A 90 12.76 22.89 7.94
C CYS A 90 12.04 22.45 6.66
N ALA A 91 12.45 22.98 5.52
CA ALA A 91 12.05 22.53 4.19
C ALA A 91 13.29 22.34 3.34
N CYS A 92 13.44 21.16 2.76
CA CYS A 92 14.62 20.76 2.01
C CYS A 92 14.22 20.05 0.73
N ASP A 93 15.00 20.27 -0.34
CA ASP A 93 14.90 19.53 -1.58
C ASP A 93 16.13 18.63 -1.74
N PHE A 94 15.86 17.36 -2.06
CA PHE A 94 16.88 16.34 -2.24
C PHE A 94 16.86 15.87 -3.69
N MET A 95 18.02 15.82 -4.32
CA MET A 95 18.22 15.14 -5.58
C MET A 95 18.53 13.67 -5.28
N MET A 96 17.68 12.78 -5.74
CA MET A 96 17.85 11.35 -5.52
C MET A 96 18.35 10.70 -6.81
N ASP A 97 19.31 9.80 -6.65
CA ASP A 97 19.76 8.97 -7.74
C ASP A 97 18.68 7.94 -8.11
N LYS A 98 18.70 7.50 -9.37
CA LYS A 98 17.89 6.37 -9.81
C LYS A 98 18.67 5.07 -9.60
N ASP A 99 17.96 4.03 -9.18
CA ASP A 99 18.52 2.69 -9.10
C ASP A 99 18.76 2.07 -10.50
N ALA A 100 19.30 0.85 -10.54
CA ALA A 100 19.62 0.16 -11.79
C ALA A 100 18.37 -0.15 -12.65
N GLN A 101 17.18 -0.09 -12.09
CA GLN A 101 15.89 -0.29 -12.75
C GLN A 101 15.25 1.04 -13.18
N GLY A 102 15.84 2.18 -12.85
CA GLY A 102 15.34 3.51 -13.20
C GLY A 102 14.38 4.12 -12.18
N TYR A 103 14.21 3.50 -10.99
CA TYR A 103 13.39 4.04 -9.91
C TYR A 103 14.15 5.11 -9.12
N ILE A 104 13.44 6.13 -8.64
CA ILE A 104 13.95 7.03 -7.60
C ILE A 104 14.21 6.19 -6.36
N ASP A 105 15.46 6.16 -5.88
CA ASP A 105 15.89 5.24 -4.83
C ASP A 105 15.58 5.75 -3.41
N LEU A 106 14.48 5.28 -2.84
CA LEU A 106 14.13 5.42 -1.43
C LEU A 106 14.29 4.11 -0.64
N SER A 107 15.07 3.17 -1.16
CA SER A 107 15.27 1.85 -0.55
C SER A 107 16.01 1.94 0.78
N ASP A 108 15.71 1.00 1.68
CA ASP A 108 16.37 0.87 3.00
C ASP A 108 16.28 2.12 3.89
N LEU A 109 15.32 3.03 3.65
CA LEU A 109 15.16 4.26 4.42
C LEU A 109 14.13 4.10 5.55
N ASP A 110 14.35 4.85 6.64
CA ASP A 110 13.32 5.04 7.66
C ASP A 110 12.39 6.19 7.25
N LEU A 111 11.23 5.80 6.71
CA LEU A 111 10.16 6.67 6.26
C LEU A 111 8.93 6.61 7.20
N THR A 112 9.15 6.18 8.44
CA THR A 112 8.10 6.09 9.45
C THR A 112 7.33 7.39 9.60
N SER A 113 6.01 7.30 9.60
CA SER A 113 5.08 8.43 9.73
C SER A 113 5.31 9.56 8.70
N CYS A 114 5.83 9.26 7.53
CA CYS A 114 5.87 10.22 6.43
C CYS A 114 4.48 10.41 5.84
N HIS A 115 4.15 11.63 5.49
CA HIS A 115 2.96 11.96 4.71
C HIS A 115 3.40 12.25 3.27
N PHE A 116 3.21 11.29 2.39
CA PHE A 116 3.48 11.44 0.96
C PHE A 116 2.31 12.15 0.29
N LYS A 117 2.57 13.28 -0.33
CA LYS A 117 1.56 14.09 -1.01
C LYS A 117 1.95 14.40 -2.45
N GLY A 118 0.95 14.45 -3.31
CA GLY A 118 1.14 14.81 -4.71
C GLY A 118 -0.02 14.38 -5.59
N ASP A 119 0.03 14.71 -6.88
CA ASP A 119 -0.93 14.17 -7.83
C ASP A 119 -0.59 12.72 -8.17
N VAL A 120 0.63 12.46 -8.59
CA VAL A 120 1.13 11.13 -8.98
C VAL A 120 2.47 10.86 -8.30
N ILE A 121 2.59 9.68 -7.68
CA ILE A 121 3.87 9.14 -7.20
C ILE A 121 4.22 7.99 -8.15
N SER A 122 5.29 8.16 -8.93
CA SER A 122 5.67 7.19 -9.94
C SER A 122 7.16 6.89 -9.95
N GLU A 123 7.49 5.65 -10.37
CA GLU A 123 8.86 5.19 -10.55
C GLU A 123 9.71 5.34 -9.28
N VAL A 124 9.16 4.96 -8.12
CA VAL A 124 9.84 5.04 -6.82
C VAL A 124 10.08 3.64 -6.27
N SER A 125 11.32 3.40 -5.83
CA SER A 125 11.69 2.20 -5.07
C SER A 125 11.63 2.47 -3.58
N PHE A 126 10.71 1.81 -2.89
CA PHE A 126 10.63 1.71 -1.43
C PHE A 126 11.16 0.34 -0.94
N LEU A 127 12.02 -0.31 -1.71
CA LEU A 127 12.56 -1.63 -1.41
C LEU A 127 13.13 -1.67 0.01
N SER A 128 12.66 -2.60 0.84
CA SER A 128 13.11 -2.78 2.23
C SER A 128 12.98 -1.55 3.15
N SER A 129 12.23 -0.52 2.75
CA SER A 129 12.04 0.69 3.56
C SER A 129 11.08 0.45 4.72
N ASN A 130 11.26 1.18 5.80
CA ASN A 130 10.31 1.23 6.90
C ASN A 130 9.32 2.37 6.69
N LEU A 131 8.07 2.02 6.34
CA LEU A 131 6.96 2.95 6.09
C LEU A 131 5.89 2.91 7.18
N GLN A 132 6.18 2.35 8.36
CA GLN A 132 5.18 2.24 9.43
C GLN A 132 4.48 3.57 9.69
N HIS A 133 3.14 3.53 9.78
CA HIS A 133 2.30 4.72 9.99
C HIS A 133 2.42 5.81 8.91
N ALA A 134 3.00 5.52 7.76
CA ALA A 134 3.02 6.48 6.67
C ALA A 134 1.62 6.62 6.04
N THR A 135 1.38 7.75 5.41
CA THR A 135 0.16 8.02 4.67
C THR A 135 0.53 8.46 3.26
N PHE A 136 -0.07 7.83 2.26
CA PHE A 136 0.01 8.25 0.87
C PHE A 136 -1.29 8.99 0.52
N GLU A 137 -1.22 10.29 0.33
CA GLU A 137 -2.35 11.15 -0.04
C GLU A 137 -2.08 11.74 -1.41
N CYS A 138 -2.41 10.96 -2.43
CA CYS A 138 -2.15 11.28 -3.83
C CYS A 138 -3.30 10.80 -4.71
N LYS A 139 -3.28 11.17 -5.96
CA LYS A 139 -4.26 10.70 -6.92
C LYS A 139 -3.94 9.28 -7.39
N ASP A 140 -2.74 9.08 -7.86
CA ASP A 140 -2.30 7.79 -8.39
C ASP A 140 -0.90 7.43 -7.87
N ILE A 141 -0.67 6.12 -7.64
CA ILE A 141 0.66 5.52 -7.41
C ILE A 141 0.91 4.59 -8.59
N GLU A 142 2.00 4.81 -9.32
CA GLU A 142 2.28 4.10 -10.56
C GLU A 142 3.71 3.58 -10.63
N ASN A 143 3.89 2.36 -11.11
CA ASN A 143 5.22 1.77 -11.33
C ASN A 143 6.12 1.86 -10.08
N CYS A 144 5.60 1.62 -8.89
CA CYS A 144 6.35 1.72 -7.64
C CYS A 144 6.66 0.34 -7.06
N ASN A 145 7.79 0.24 -6.36
CA ASN A 145 8.28 -1.02 -5.79
C ASN A 145 8.35 -0.95 -4.26
N PHE A 146 7.45 -1.68 -3.57
CA PHE A 146 7.44 -1.83 -2.12
C PHE A 146 7.96 -3.20 -1.66
N THR A 147 8.72 -3.91 -2.50
CA THR A 147 9.24 -5.25 -2.18
C THR A 147 9.97 -5.25 -0.83
N LYS A 148 9.59 -6.16 0.08
CA LYS A 148 10.16 -6.29 1.43
C LYS A 148 10.00 -5.04 2.32
N ALA A 149 9.24 -4.04 1.94
CA ALA A 149 8.97 -2.90 2.80
C ALA A 149 8.17 -3.29 4.03
N THR A 150 8.33 -2.55 5.12
CA THR A 150 7.50 -2.66 6.33
C THR A 150 6.41 -1.59 6.28
N VAL A 151 5.14 -2.03 6.22
CA VAL A 151 3.98 -1.15 5.97
C VAL A 151 2.91 -1.21 7.07
N ASN A 152 3.28 -1.50 8.33
CA ASN A 152 2.30 -1.54 9.41
C ASN A 152 1.53 -0.23 9.54
N ASN A 153 0.20 -0.29 9.58
CA ASN A 153 -0.68 0.86 9.70
C ASN A 153 -0.48 1.94 8.62
N VAL A 154 -0.01 1.57 7.44
CA VAL A 154 0.05 2.49 6.29
C VAL A 154 -1.35 2.73 5.76
N ILE A 155 -1.63 3.96 5.35
CA ILE A 155 -2.90 4.35 4.75
C ILE A 155 -2.66 4.84 3.33
N PHE A 156 -3.29 4.18 2.35
CA PHE A 156 -3.27 4.59 0.96
C PHE A 156 -4.56 5.35 0.61
N LYS A 157 -4.57 6.67 0.80
CA LYS A 157 -5.65 7.58 0.40
C LYS A 157 -5.47 8.02 -1.06
N CYS A 158 -5.43 7.05 -1.95
CA CYS A 158 -5.21 7.27 -3.36
C CYS A 158 -6.46 6.86 -4.16
N ARG A 159 -6.58 7.34 -5.38
CA ARG A 159 -7.61 6.83 -6.29
C ARG A 159 -7.20 5.48 -6.87
N ARG A 160 -5.93 5.33 -7.28
CA ARG A 160 -5.45 4.15 -7.98
C ARG A 160 -4.00 3.80 -7.63
N LEU A 161 -3.75 2.51 -7.49
CA LEU A 161 -2.43 1.90 -7.52
C LEU A 161 -2.34 1.09 -8.84
N HIS A 162 -1.40 1.43 -9.73
CA HIS A 162 -1.23 0.78 -11.02
C HIS A 162 0.20 0.28 -11.21
N ASN A 163 0.35 -0.99 -11.57
CA ASN A 163 1.66 -1.64 -11.75
C ASN A 163 2.58 -1.45 -10.52
N VAL A 164 2.05 -1.81 -9.35
CA VAL A 164 2.75 -1.66 -8.06
C VAL A 164 3.10 -3.02 -7.49
N ILE A 165 4.31 -3.14 -6.95
CA ILE A 165 4.84 -4.39 -6.41
C ILE A 165 4.91 -4.32 -4.89
N PHE A 166 4.16 -5.22 -4.20
CA PHE A 166 4.23 -5.45 -2.75
C PHE A 166 4.81 -6.83 -2.41
N LEU A 167 5.65 -7.39 -3.28
CA LEU A 167 6.24 -8.71 -3.10
C LEU A 167 6.98 -8.83 -1.75
N LYS A 168 6.60 -9.82 -0.93
CA LYS A 168 7.22 -10.06 0.40
C LYS A 168 7.14 -8.87 1.36
N THR A 169 6.22 -7.96 1.13
CA THR A 169 5.96 -6.84 2.04
C THR A 169 5.44 -7.36 3.38
N SER A 170 5.83 -6.73 4.46
CA SER A 170 5.37 -7.06 5.81
C SER A 170 4.60 -5.90 6.42
N GLY A 171 3.34 -6.13 6.80
CA GLY A 171 2.52 -5.10 7.44
C GLY A 171 1.18 -5.62 7.90
N GLU A 172 0.76 -5.18 9.08
CA GLU A 172 -0.58 -5.40 9.60
C GLU A 172 -1.39 -4.10 9.54
N CYS A 173 -2.72 -4.22 9.46
CA CYS A 173 -3.64 -3.09 9.47
C CYS A 173 -3.37 -2.05 8.37
N VAL A 174 -2.96 -2.49 7.19
CA VAL A 174 -2.78 -1.60 6.02
C VAL A 174 -4.15 -1.23 5.46
N ASP A 175 -4.36 0.04 5.17
CA ASP A 175 -5.62 0.52 4.61
C ASP A 175 -5.48 0.83 3.11
N PHE A 176 -6.09 -0.04 2.30
CA PHE A 176 -6.25 0.10 0.85
C PHE A 176 -7.70 0.44 0.46
N SER A 177 -8.58 0.73 1.41
CA SER A 177 -10.00 0.86 1.12
C SER A 177 -10.29 1.89 0.03
N GLN A 178 -11.31 1.59 -0.80
CA GLN A 178 -11.81 2.45 -1.88
C GLN A 178 -10.80 2.74 -3.02
N ASN A 179 -9.67 2.05 -3.05
CA ASN A 179 -8.68 2.20 -4.13
C ASN A 179 -9.04 1.32 -5.34
N ILE A 180 -8.60 1.75 -6.52
CA ILE A 180 -8.49 0.91 -7.70
C ILE A 180 -7.11 0.27 -7.65
N LEU A 181 -7.07 -1.06 -7.49
CA LEU A 181 -5.85 -1.87 -7.50
C LEU A 181 -5.75 -2.56 -8.86
N ASP A 182 -4.90 -2.05 -9.74
CA ASP A 182 -4.77 -2.52 -11.12
C ASP A 182 -3.34 -2.99 -11.39
N THR A 183 -3.18 -4.27 -11.68
CA THR A 183 -1.88 -4.90 -11.91
C THR A 183 -0.97 -4.75 -10.67
N VAL A 184 -1.49 -5.11 -9.49
CA VAL A 184 -0.75 -5.04 -8.22
C VAL A 184 -0.32 -6.44 -7.81
N ASP A 185 0.97 -6.62 -7.51
CA ASP A 185 1.51 -7.88 -7.01
C ASP A 185 1.69 -7.85 -5.49
N PHE A 186 0.80 -8.54 -4.76
CA PHE A 186 0.88 -8.74 -3.32
C PHE A 186 1.52 -10.08 -2.94
N SER A 187 2.05 -10.85 -3.89
CA SER A 187 2.48 -12.21 -3.64
C SER A 187 3.50 -12.29 -2.49
N GLN A 188 3.38 -13.36 -1.68
CA GLN A 188 4.24 -13.65 -0.53
C GLN A 188 4.24 -12.56 0.55
N SER A 189 3.29 -11.63 0.53
CA SER A 189 3.19 -10.55 1.53
C SER A 189 2.47 -11.02 2.80
N GLN A 190 2.75 -10.33 3.91
CA GLN A 190 2.08 -10.50 5.19
C GLN A 190 1.22 -9.26 5.46
N LEU A 191 -0.08 -9.36 5.21
CA LEU A 191 -1.03 -8.24 5.25
C LEU A 191 -2.24 -8.58 6.15
N GLY A 192 -1.99 -9.18 7.30
CA GLY A 192 -3.05 -9.50 8.26
C GLY A 192 -3.83 -8.26 8.71
N HIS A 193 -5.13 -8.41 8.99
CA HIS A 193 -6.02 -7.33 9.43
C HIS A 193 -6.12 -6.13 8.48
N SER A 194 -5.69 -6.28 7.23
CA SER A 194 -5.70 -5.19 6.26
C SER A 194 -7.07 -4.95 5.66
N ASN A 195 -7.30 -3.72 5.24
CA ASN A 195 -8.58 -3.23 4.77
C ASN A 195 -8.59 -3.04 3.25
N PHE A 196 -9.32 -3.90 2.53
CA PHE A 196 -9.56 -3.84 1.09
C PHE A 196 -11.04 -3.55 0.76
N ARG A 197 -11.78 -2.96 1.69
CA ARG A 197 -13.21 -2.67 1.50
C ARG A 197 -13.43 -1.75 0.32
N GLU A 198 -14.45 -2.08 -0.50
CA GLU A 198 -14.86 -1.25 -1.63
C GLU A 198 -13.73 -1.01 -2.66
N CYS A 199 -12.67 -1.84 -2.65
CA CYS A 199 -11.65 -1.80 -3.68
C CYS A 199 -12.19 -2.31 -5.01
N GLN A 200 -11.72 -1.71 -6.11
CA GLN A 200 -11.82 -2.29 -7.44
C GLN A 200 -10.49 -2.98 -7.77
N ILE A 201 -10.50 -4.31 -7.88
CA ILE A 201 -9.30 -5.12 -8.01
C ILE A 201 -9.25 -5.72 -9.42
N ARG A 202 -8.18 -5.45 -10.16
CA ARG A 202 -7.96 -5.91 -11.53
C ARG A 202 -6.57 -6.48 -11.70
N ASN A 203 -6.44 -7.60 -12.41
CA ASN A 203 -5.15 -8.19 -12.80
C ASN A 203 -4.13 -8.31 -11.65
N SER A 204 -4.60 -8.43 -10.41
CA SER A 204 -3.76 -8.41 -9.22
C SER A 204 -3.55 -9.81 -8.65
N ASN A 205 -2.42 -10.02 -7.98
CA ASN A 205 -1.96 -11.31 -7.48
C ASN A 205 -1.84 -11.31 -5.96
N PHE A 206 -2.52 -12.27 -5.30
CA PHE A 206 -2.46 -12.47 -3.85
C PHE A 206 -1.89 -13.86 -3.47
N ASP A 207 -1.10 -14.50 -4.33
CA ASP A 207 -0.56 -15.83 -4.07
C ASP A 207 0.39 -15.86 -2.87
N ASN A 208 0.27 -16.91 -2.08
CA ASN A 208 1.10 -17.11 -0.88
C ASN A 208 1.02 -15.96 0.13
N CYS A 209 -0.06 -15.17 0.12
CA CYS A 209 -0.28 -14.08 1.07
C CYS A 209 -0.76 -14.58 2.43
N TYR A 210 -0.35 -13.91 3.49
CA TYR A 210 -0.97 -14.00 4.80
C TYR A 210 -1.97 -12.86 4.96
N LEU A 211 -3.27 -13.17 4.82
CA LEU A 211 -4.39 -12.20 4.84
C LEU A 211 -5.31 -12.41 6.06
N TYR A 212 -4.79 -13.02 7.13
CA TYR A 212 -5.57 -13.30 8.33
C TYR A 212 -6.44 -12.12 8.75
N ALA A 213 -7.74 -12.36 8.94
CA ALA A 213 -8.73 -11.38 9.37
C ALA A 213 -8.78 -10.07 8.55
N SER A 214 -8.38 -10.12 7.28
CA SER A 214 -8.48 -8.96 6.37
C SER A 214 -9.90 -8.83 5.79
N HIS A 215 -10.26 -7.60 5.37
CA HIS A 215 -11.60 -7.25 4.95
C HIS A 215 -11.67 -6.89 3.47
N PHE A 216 -12.46 -7.64 2.70
CA PHE A 216 -12.77 -7.36 1.29
C PHE A 216 -14.26 -7.03 1.09
N THR A 217 -14.97 -6.61 2.15
CA THR A 217 -16.41 -6.30 2.06
C THR A 217 -16.70 -5.32 0.93
N ARG A 218 -17.61 -5.68 0.03
CA ARG A 218 -18.00 -4.93 -1.17
C ARG A 218 -16.85 -4.66 -2.15
N ALA A 219 -15.78 -5.42 -2.10
CA ALA A 219 -14.76 -5.34 -3.13
C ALA A 219 -15.27 -5.88 -4.46
N GLU A 220 -14.85 -5.26 -5.55
CA GLU A 220 -15.18 -5.65 -6.91
C GLU A 220 -13.94 -6.24 -7.59
N PHE A 221 -14.00 -7.51 -7.97
CA PHE A 221 -12.95 -8.21 -8.68
C PHE A 221 -13.28 -8.18 -10.18
N LEU A 222 -12.78 -7.16 -10.87
CA LEU A 222 -13.17 -6.76 -12.23
C LEU A 222 -12.09 -7.17 -13.26
N SER A 223 -11.67 -8.41 -13.28
CA SER A 223 -10.62 -8.87 -14.20
C SER A 223 -11.17 -9.85 -15.21
N ASP A 224 -10.73 -9.72 -16.46
CA ASP A 224 -10.90 -10.74 -17.50
C ASP A 224 -10.00 -11.96 -17.26
N LYS A 225 -9.01 -11.81 -16.38
CA LYS A 225 -8.12 -12.88 -15.91
C LYS A 225 -8.51 -13.30 -14.50
N GLU A 226 -8.23 -14.55 -14.20
CA GLU A 226 -8.43 -15.12 -12.86
C GLU A 226 -7.57 -14.38 -11.84
N ILE A 227 -8.22 -13.84 -10.78
CA ILE A 227 -7.51 -13.28 -9.63
C ILE A 227 -7.07 -14.44 -8.75
N SER A 228 -5.80 -14.48 -8.41
CA SER A 228 -5.19 -15.63 -7.75
C SER A 228 -4.94 -15.37 -6.26
N PHE A 229 -5.37 -16.35 -5.43
CA PHE A 229 -5.10 -16.44 -3.99
C PHE A 229 -4.40 -17.77 -3.65
N ILE A 230 -3.76 -18.41 -4.61
CA ILE A 230 -3.19 -19.76 -4.44
C ILE A 230 -2.27 -19.82 -3.21
N LYS A 231 -2.46 -20.83 -2.35
CA LYS A 231 -1.66 -21.07 -1.14
C LYS A 231 -1.69 -19.94 -0.10
N SER A 232 -2.69 -19.07 -0.16
CA SER A 232 -2.81 -17.97 0.79
C SER A 232 -3.52 -18.40 2.08
N ASN A 233 -3.16 -17.75 3.18
CA ASN A 233 -3.89 -17.87 4.42
C ASN A 233 -5.03 -16.87 4.46
N LEU A 234 -6.25 -17.38 4.27
CA LEU A 234 -7.51 -16.64 4.28
C LEU A 234 -8.31 -16.86 5.58
N THR A 235 -7.66 -17.30 6.65
CA THR A 235 -8.33 -17.52 7.92
C THR A 235 -9.03 -16.26 8.40
N ALA A 236 -10.32 -16.35 8.69
CA ALA A 236 -11.18 -15.27 9.14
C ALA A 236 -11.25 -14.05 8.20
N VAL A 237 -10.89 -14.22 6.93
CA VAL A 237 -11.05 -13.16 5.91
C VAL A 237 -12.53 -12.98 5.61
N MET A 238 -12.95 -11.73 5.43
CA MET A 238 -14.34 -11.35 5.13
C MET A 238 -14.44 -10.90 3.67
N PHE A 239 -14.97 -11.76 2.82
CA PHE A 239 -15.43 -11.43 1.46
C PHE A 239 -16.95 -11.26 1.46
N ASP A 240 -17.44 -10.25 2.16
CA ASP A 240 -18.87 -10.02 2.29
C ASP A 240 -19.39 -9.11 1.16
N HIS A 241 -20.44 -9.55 0.44
CA HIS A 241 -21.04 -8.86 -0.70
C HIS A 241 -20.01 -8.44 -1.77
N VAL A 242 -19.09 -9.34 -2.11
CA VAL A 242 -18.12 -9.09 -3.18
C VAL A 242 -18.72 -9.34 -4.57
N ARG A 243 -18.32 -8.50 -5.54
CA ARG A 243 -18.56 -8.78 -6.96
C ARG A 243 -17.35 -9.55 -7.51
N MET A 244 -17.51 -10.85 -7.67
CA MET A 244 -16.44 -11.75 -8.11
C MET A 244 -17.03 -12.83 -9.00
N SER A 245 -16.60 -12.87 -10.27
CA SER A 245 -16.96 -13.94 -11.20
C SER A 245 -15.83 -14.95 -11.42
N THR A 246 -14.60 -14.57 -11.09
CA THR A 246 -13.40 -15.41 -11.26
C THR A 246 -12.52 -15.31 -10.02
N GLY A 247 -11.90 -16.41 -9.64
CA GLY A 247 -10.97 -16.44 -8.51
C GLY A 247 -10.37 -17.83 -8.35
N ASN A 248 -9.12 -17.91 -7.93
CA ASN A 248 -8.43 -19.16 -7.66
C ASN A 248 -8.01 -19.28 -6.21
N PHE A 249 -8.68 -20.15 -5.45
CA PHE A 249 -8.46 -20.39 -4.05
C PHE A 249 -7.74 -21.72 -3.76
N LYS A 250 -7.03 -22.24 -4.76
CA LYS A 250 -6.35 -23.54 -4.63
C LYS A 250 -5.34 -23.53 -3.49
N ASP A 251 -5.35 -24.58 -2.70
CA ASP A 251 -4.44 -24.81 -1.58
C ASP A 251 -4.45 -23.71 -0.48
N CYS A 252 -5.54 -22.91 -0.41
CA CYS A 252 -5.70 -21.90 0.63
C CYS A 252 -6.03 -22.50 2.00
N ILE A 253 -5.66 -21.78 3.07
CA ILE A 253 -6.20 -21.99 4.41
C ILE A 253 -7.44 -21.14 4.57
N THR A 254 -8.61 -21.76 4.83
CA THR A 254 -9.92 -21.09 4.78
C THR A 254 -10.71 -21.21 6.08
N GLU A 255 -10.05 -21.35 7.21
CA GLU A 255 -10.72 -21.41 8.51
C GLU A 255 -11.49 -20.11 8.77
N ARG A 256 -12.80 -20.23 9.12
CA ARG A 256 -13.68 -19.06 9.35
C ARG A 256 -13.73 -18.06 8.20
N LEU A 257 -13.44 -18.50 6.98
CA LEU A 257 -13.60 -17.67 5.77
C LEU A 257 -15.08 -17.35 5.58
N GLU A 258 -15.40 -16.07 5.44
CA GLU A 258 -16.71 -15.59 5.06
C GLU A 258 -16.68 -15.17 3.59
N LEU A 259 -17.47 -15.84 2.75
CA LEU A 259 -17.58 -15.49 1.33
C LEU A 259 -19.07 -15.39 0.93
N THR A 260 -19.49 -14.19 0.62
CA THR A 260 -20.79 -13.93 0.01
C THR A 260 -20.58 -13.17 -1.29
N ILE A 261 -21.11 -13.72 -2.39
CA ILE A 261 -20.97 -13.14 -3.72
C ILE A 261 -22.21 -12.30 -4.01
N ASP A 262 -22.01 -11.12 -4.54
CA ASP A 262 -23.06 -10.31 -5.13
C ASP A 262 -23.31 -10.82 -6.57
N TYR A 263 -24.45 -11.44 -6.78
CA TYR A 263 -24.86 -12.01 -8.06
C TYR A 263 -25.63 -11.01 -8.94
N SER A 264 -25.60 -9.71 -8.66
CA SER A 264 -26.35 -8.70 -9.42
C SER A 264 -25.97 -8.70 -10.91
N ASP A 265 -24.73 -9.06 -11.22
CA ASP A 265 -24.25 -9.15 -12.61
C ASP A 265 -24.89 -10.27 -13.45
N ILE A 266 -25.64 -11.19 -12.83
CA ILE A 266 -26.44 -12.18 -13.54
C ILE A 266 -27.55 -11.51 -14.38
N PHE A 267 -28.08 -10.40 -13.88
CA PHE A 267 -29.14 -9.66 -14.58
C PHE A 267 -28.56 -8.76 -15.65
N GLY A 268 -28.86 -9.07 -16.91
CA GLY A 268 -28.38 -8.29 -18.06
C GLY A 268 -27.00 -8.69 -18.58
N ASN A 269 -26.41 -9.79 -18.11
CA ASN A 269 -25.16 -10.32 -18.68
C ASN A 269 -25.42 -10.96 -20.05
N GLU A 270 -24.71 -10.47 -21.08
CA GLU A 270 -24.85 -10.99 -22.45
C GLU A 270 -24.27 -12.41 -22.60
N ASP A 271 -23.24 -12.78 -21.79
CA ASP A 271 -22.68 -14.14 -21.71
C ASP A 271 -22.97 -14.78 -20.36
N LEU A 272 -24.25 -15.07 -20.11
CA LEU A 272 -24.68 -15.66 -18.84
C LEU A 272 -24.05 -17.04 -18.59
N ASP A 273 -23.91 -17.87 -19.64
CA ASP A 273 -23.34 -19.21 -19.50
C ASP A 273 -21.86 -19.15 -19.14
N GLY A 274 -21.10 -18.27 -19.75
CA GLY A 274 -19.72 -18.02 -19.42
C GLY A 274 -19.55 -17.51 -17.98
N TYR A 275 -20.39 -16.57 -17.55
CA TYR A 275 -20.40 -16.04 -16.19
C TYR A 275 -20.66 -17.14 -15.16
N ILE A 276 -21.68 -17.98 -15.38
CA ILE A 276 -22.02 -19.10 -14.49
C ILE A 276 -20.88 -20.10 -14.41
N ASN A 277 -20.31 -20.48 -15.56
CA ASN A 277 -19.21 -21.43 -15.63
C ASN A 277 -17.97 -20.91 -14.87
N ASN A 278 -17.68 -19.62 -14.95
CA ASN A 278 -16.59 -19.00 -14.20
C ASN A 278 -16.82 -19.07 -12.68
N ILE A 279 -18.04 -18.79 -12.21
CA ILE A 279 -18.40 -18.93 -10.79
C ILE A 279 -18.27 -20.39 -10.33
N ILE A 280 -18.78 -21.35 -11.10
CA ILE A 280 -18.66 -22.77 -10.76
C ILE A 280 -17.18 -23.17 -10.65
N LYS A 281 -16.38 -22.81 -11.63
CA LYS A 281 -14.95 -23.07 -11.64
C LYS A 281 -14.25 -22.45 -10.42
N MET A 282 -14.60 -21.20 -10.07
CA MET A 282 -14.08 -20.54 -8.88
C MET A 282 -14.45 -21.31 -7.59
N ILE A 283 -15.69 -21.73 -7.44
CA ILE A 283 -16.15 -22.53 -6.30
C ILE A 283 -15.37 -23.85 -6.20
N ASP A 284 -15.11 -24.50 -7.34
CA ASP A 284 -14.34 -25.75 -7.39
C ASP A 284 -12.88 -25.59 -6.92
N THR A 285 -12.30 -24.38 -7.04
CA THR A 285 -10.93 -24.11 -6.56
C THR A 285 -10.84 -23.97 -5.04
N LEU A 286 -11.96 -23.77 -4.33
CA LEU A 286 -11.95 -23.71 -2.87
C LEU A 286 -11.45 -25.05 -2.30
N PRO A 287 -10.68 -25.04 -1.20
CA PRO A 287 -10.17 -26.25 -0.57
C PRO A 287 -11.28 -27.21 -0.09
N ASP A 288 -10.98 -28.49 0.05
CA ASP A 288 -11.96 -29.50 0.48
C ASP A 288 -12.48 -29.27 1.90
N ASN A 289 -11.67 -28.70 2.79
CA ASN A 289 -12.11 -28.29 4.12
C ASN A 289 -13.14 -27.16 4.12
N ALA A 290 -13.34 -26.46 3.00
CA ALA A 290 -14.38 -25.44 2.81
C ALA A 290 -15.69 -26.02 2.22
N MET A 291 -15.98 -27.31 2.37
CA MET A 291 -17.13 -28.00 1.76
C MET A 291 -18.46 -27.33 2.08
N ILE A 292 -18.67 -26.85 3.30
CA ILE A 292 -19.90 -26.13 3.69
C ILE A 292 -20.04 -24.84 2.88
N LEU A 293 -18.95 -24.08 2.75
CA LEU A 293 -18.93 -22.85 1.97
C LEU A 293 -19.20 -23.12 0.48
N LYS A 294 -18.56 -24.13 -0.10
CA LYS A 294 -18.84 -24.59 -1.49
C LYS A 294 -20.33 -24.87 -1.68
N SER A 295 -20.93 -25.63 -0.77
CA SER A 295 -22.35 -26.00 -0.84
C SER A 295 -23.26 -24.76 -0.72
N VAL A 296 -22.98 -23.85 0.17
CA VAL A 296 -23.77 -22.61 0.34
C VAL A 296 -23.71 -21.74 -0.91
N LEU A 297 -22.51 -21.56 -1.50
CA LEU A 297 -22.34 -20.78 -2.72
C LEU A 297 -23.07 -21.40 -3.91
N ALA A 298 -22.95 -22.72 -4.07
CA ALA A 298 -23.67 -23.43 -5.14
C ALA A 298 -25.19 -23.31 -5.00
N VAL A 299 -25.72 -23.44 -3.78
CA VAL A 299 -27.18 -23.28 -3.53
C VAL A 299 -27.63 -21.85 -3.83
N LYS A 300 -26.88 -20.84 -3.39
CA LYS A 300 -27.18 -19.43 -3.68
C LYS A 300 -27.20 -19.16 -5.18
N LEU A 301 -26.20 -19.66 -5.92
CA LEU A 301 -26.17 -19.53 -7.38
C LEU A 301 -27.41 -20.14 -8.03
N VAL A 302 -27.78 -21.37 -7.64
CA VAL A 302 -28.99 -22.02 -8.16
C VAL A 302 -30.26 -21.22 -7.85
N MET A 303 -30.37 -20.63 -6.66
CA MET A 303 -31.49 -19.77 -6.29
C MET A 303 -31.59 -18.53 -7.16
N GLN A 304 -30.47 -17.85 -7.44
CA GLN A 304 -30.45 -16.68 -8.31
C GLN A 304 -30.85 -17.03 -9.75
N LEU A 305 -30.37 -18.16 -10.29
CA LEU A 305 -30.75 -18.64 -11.61
C LEU A 305 -32.28 -18.97 -11.69
N LYS A 306 -32.87 -19.50 -10.62
CA LYS A 306 -34.34 -19.72 -10.57
C LYS A 306 -35.08 -18.39 -10.59
N ILE A 307 -34.63 -17.38 -9.85
CA ILE A 307 -35.21 -16.04 -9.86
C ILE A 307 -35.14 -15.44 -11.26
N LEU A 308 -33.97 -15.51 -11.92
CA LEU A 308 -33.80 -15.03 -13.30
C LEU A 308 -34.78 -15.69 -14.27
N ASN A 309 -34.94 -17.03 -14.19
CA ASN A 309 -35.90 -17.77 -15.02
C ASN A 309 -37.36 -17.35 -14.77
N ILE A 310 -37.72 -17.02 -13.53
CA ILE A 310 -39.05 -16.50 -13.20
C ILE A 310 -39.27 -15.12 -13.79
N VAL A 311 -38.27 -14.24 -13.66
CA VAL A 311 -38.32 -12.89 -14.23
C VAL A 311 -38.46 -12.95 -15.74
N ASN A 312 -37.60 -13.72 -16.44
CA ASN A 312 -37.68 -13.84 -17.88
C ASN A 312 -39.00 -14.45 -18.41
N LYS A 313 -39.63 -15.33 -17.63
CA LYS A 313 -40.93 -15.90 -18.01
C LYS A 313 -42.11 -14.93 -17.82
N ASN A 314 -41.99 -13.93 -16.96
CA ASN A 314 -43.03 -12.95 -16.68
C ASN A 314 -42.96 -11.68 -17.53
N PHE A 315 -41.85 -11.47 -18.29
CA PHE A 315 -41.62 -10.32 -19.16
C PHE A 315 -41.61 -10.68 -20.67
N ILE A 316 -41.86 -11.94 -21.05
CA ILE A 316 -42.12 -12.41 -22.40
C ILE A 316 -43.62 -12.74 -22.54
#